data_89cc2e38c57d8f79dabb2c793744b538
#
_entry.id   89cc2e38c57d8f79dabb2c793744b538
#
_cell.length_a   1.000
_cell.length_b   1.000
_cell.length_c   1.000
_cell.angle_alpha   90.00
_cell.angle_beta   90.00
_cell.angle_gamma   90.00
#
_symmetry.space_group_name_H-M   'P 1'
#
loop_
_entity.id
_entity.type
_entity.pdbx_description
1 polymer ?
#
loop_
_entity_poly.entity_id
_entity_poly.type
_entity_poly.pdbx_seq_one_letter_code
_entity_poly.pdbx_strand_id
1 'polypeptide(L)'
;MGLTKLRLPAIFGLICIAAFVNFLQVKANEETDDVISPAAVWNPDDDDLADIVDACQTGAGYGKCFIEEMANFAPSEAVAFSQSLLLQNSSRAGYLKDLREAGSVDLGIVAYPAATGFTQGWVLVNGTPAIVNVDDLTLLPQPAMEKDPQFQALRVKYPRLRLVVEEAARSADITPPILALGEGSQRFVIDYALQEPCQTCPAVAHASFGFDFDPAGRFRGAKFIKIASLDR
;
A
#
# COMPACT_ATOMS: atom_id res chain seq x y z
N MET A 1 -75.59 59.36 -16.23
CA MET A 1 -74.89 58.53 -15.28
C MET A 1 -74.63 57.19 -15.93
N GLY A 2 -73.53 57.00 -16.57
CA GLY A 2 -73.26 55.80 -17.31
C GLY A 2 -71.74 55.54 -17.22
N LEU A 3 -71.37 54.56 -16.47
CA LEU A 3 -69.96 54.13 -16.33
C LEU A 3 -69.61 53.19 -17.47
N THR A 4 -68.77 53.64 -18.35
CA THR A 4 -68.16 52.86 -19.43
C THR A 4 -67.01 51.98 -18.90
N LYS A 5 -67.18 50.68 -18.97
CA LYS A 5 -66.15 49.69 -18.64
C LYS A 5 -65.19 49.56 -19.79
N LEU A 6 -63.92 49.99 -19.61
CA LEU A 6 -62.82 49.77 -20.51
C LEU A 6 -62.23 48.38 -20.24
N ARG A 7 -62.30 47.48 -21.23
CA ARG A 7 -61.61 46.18 -21.21
C ARG A 7 -60.23 46.29 -21.83
N LEU A 8 -59.19 46.10 -21.05
CA LEU A 8 -57.81 45.88 -21.56
C LEU A 8 -57.64 44.42 -21.89
N PRO A 9 -57.02 44.06 -23.01
CA PRO A 9 -56.62 42.70 -23.29
C PRO A 9 -55.25 42.40 -22.60
N ALA A 10 -55.23 41.34 -21.82
CA ALA A 10 -54.00 40.82 -21.23
C ALA A 10 -53.19 40.12 -22.33
N ILE A 11 -52.04 40.69 -22.68
CA ILE A 11 -51.03 40.03 -23.52
C ILE A 11 -50.18 39.16 -22.58
N PHE A 12 -50.37 37.84 -22.60
CA PHE A 12 -49.49 36.88 -21.97
C PHE A 12 -48.23 36.72 -22.83
N GLY A 13 -47.19 37.46 -22.48
CA GLY A 13 -45.83 37.21 -23.02
C GLY A 13 -45.22 35.98 -22.37
N LEU A 14 -45.17 34.88 -23.13
CA LEU A 14 -44.47 33.65 -22.74
C LEU A 14 -42.97 33.93 -22.87
N ILE A 15 -42.29 34.23 -21.75
CA ILE A 15 -40.83 34.30 -21.69
C ILE A 15 -40.34 32.88 -21.50
N CYS A 16 -39.89 32.24 -22.60
CA CYS A 16 -39.11 31.01 -22.56
C CYS A 16 -37.72 31.34 -21.98
N ILE A 17 -37.58 31.14 -20.68
CA ILE A 17 -36.22 31.12 -20.08
C ILE A 17 -35.63 29.76 -20.43
N ALA A 18 -34.84 29.74 -21.50
CA ALA A 18 -33.98 28.65 -21.82
C ALA A 18 -32.84 28.64 -20.75
N ALA A 19 -33.05 27.88 -19.69
CA ALA A 19 -32.04 27.58 -18.72
C ALA A 19 -30.98 26.69 -19.43
N PHE A 20 -29.90 27.32 -19.89
CA PHE A 20 -28.67 26.60 -20.24
C PHE A 20 -28.13 25.98 -18.98
N VAL A 21 -28.54 24.73 -18.71
CA VAL A 21 -27.85 23.87 -17.76
C VAL A 21 -26.53 23.50 -18.41
N ASN A 22 -25.49 24.30 -18.15
CA ASN A 22 -24.12 23.87 -18.35
C ASN A 22 -23.90 22.68 -17.43
N PHE A 23 -24.10 21.49 -17.94
CA PHE A 23 -23.52 20.27 -17.40
C PHE A 23 -22.01 20.48 -17.50
N LEU A 24 -21.41 21.01 -16.45
CA LEU A 24 -20.02 20.77 -16.15
C LEU A 24 -19.89 19.25 -16.03
N GLN A 25 -19.56 18.61 -17.15
CA GLN A 25 -18.94 17.30 -17.11
C GLN A 25 -17.65 17.50 -16.31
N VAL A 26 -17.73 17.29 -15.02
CA VAL A 26 -16.58 16.87 -14.25
C VAL A 26 -16.13 15.60 -14.95
N LYS A 27 -15.17 15.73 -15.87
CA LYS A 27 -14.35 14.59 -16.24
C LYS A 27 -13.83 14.09 -14.90
N ALA A 28 -14.43 13.00 -14.38
CA ALA A 28 -13.71 12.14 -13.49
C ALA A 28 -12.38 11.94 -14.21
N ASN A 29 -11.29 12.44 -13.63
CA ASN A 29 -9.98 11.95 -13.99
C ASN A 29 -10.17 10.45 -13.87
N GLU A 30 -10.18 9.72 -14.97
CA GLU A 30 -9.75 8.35 -14.96
C GLU A 30 -8.36 8.47 -14.33
N GLU A 31 -8.30 8.15 -13.06
CA GLU A 31 -7.09 7.76 -12.40
C GLU A 31 -6.57 6.65 -13.30
N THR A 32 -5.72 7.03 -14.24
CA THR A 32 -4.89 6.07 -14.95
C THR A 32 -4.13 5.42 -13.81
N ASP A 33 -4.59 4.24 -13.39
CA ASP A 33 -3.82 3.35 -12.55
C ASP A 33 -2.51 3.15 -13.32
N ASP A 34 -1.52 4.00 -13.05
CA ASP A 34 -0.20 3.89 -13.67
C ASP A 34 0.37 2.57 -13.20
N VAL A 35 0.30 1.58 -14.08
CA VAL A 35 0.80 0.24 -13.82
C VAL A 35 2.28 0.36 -13.49
N ILE A 36 2.64 -0.08 -12.29
CA ILE A 36 4.03 -0.12 -11.85
C ILE A 36 4.74 -1.15 -12.72
N SER A 37 5.65 -0.68 -13.53
CA SER A 37 6.37 -1.47 -14.52
C SER A 37 7.82 -1.72 -14.08
N PRO A 38 8.56 -2.61 -14.76
CA PRO A 38 9.99 -2.78 -14.51
C PRO A 38 10.82 -1.49 -14.66
N ALA A 39 10.32 -0.47 -15.35
CA ALA A 39 10.97 0.84 -15.45
C ALA A 39 11.00 1.60 -14.10
N ALA A 40 10.12 1.25 -13.17
CA ALA A 40 10.14 1.80 -11.81
C ALA A 40 11.21 1.14 -10.92
N VAL A 41 11.82 0.04 -11.34
CA VAL A 41 12.91 -0.62 -10.60
C VAL A 41 14.16 0.23 -10.70
N TRP A 42 14.74 0.55 -9.57
CA TRP A 42 15.97 1.32 -9.47
C TRP A 42 16.99 0.58 -8.60
N ASN A 43 18.17 0.41 -9.13
CA ASN A 43 19.30 -0.20 -8.44
C ASN A 43 20.45 0.82 -8.45
N PRO A 44 20.47 1.77 -7.50
CA PRO A 44 21.55 2.75 -7.38
C PRO A 44 22.87 2.06 -7.11
N ASP A 45 23.97 2.68 -7.52
CA ASP A 45 25.25 2.32 -6.94
C ASP A 45 25.37 2.84 -5.50
N ASP A 46 26.38 2.33 -4.80
CA ASP A 46 26.56 2.65 -3.38
C ASP A 46 26.90 4.14 -3.17
N ASP A 47 27.58 4.77 -4.13
CA ASP A 47 27.99 6.18 -4.06
C ASP A 47 26.78 7.09 -4.24
N ASP A 48 25.90 6.86 -5.25
CA ASP A 48 24.68 7.61 -5.47
C ASP A 48 23.76 7.56 -4.24
N LEU A 49 23.63 6.34 -3.67
CA LEU A 49 22.77 6.16 -2.49
C LEU A 49 23.35 6.87 -1.25
N ALA A 50 24.68 6.82 -1.08
CA ALA A 50 25.36 7.53 0.01
C ALA A 50 25.18 9.05 -0.12
N ASP A 51 25.33 9.61 -1.31
CA ASP A 51 25.17 11.03 -1.58
C ASP A 51 23.73 11.50 -1.21
N ILE A 52 22.70 10.73 -1.59
CA ILE A 52 21.32 11.04 -1.24
C ILE A 52 21.08 10.98 0.28
N VAL A 53 21.59 9.94 0.94
CA VAL A 53 21.41 9.76 2.39
C VAL A 53 22.14 10.86 3.16
N ASP A 54 23.34 11.24 2.74
CA ASP A 54 24.15 12.30 3.37
C ASP A 54 23.52 13.69 3.16
N ALA A 55 22.92 13.94 1.99
CA ALA A 55 22.21 15.19 1.72
C ALA A 55 20.94 15.34 2.58
N CYS A 56 20.31 14.22 2.95
CA CYS A 56 19.08 14.19 3.70
C CYS A 56 19.34 13.86 5.18
N GLN A 57 19.22 14.86 6.03
CA GLN A 57 19.33 14.64 7.47
C GLN A 57 18.17 13.76 7.98
N THR A 58 18.48 12.85 8.91
CA THR A 58 17.46 12.03 9.57
C THR A 58 16.49 12.88 10.38
N GLY A 59 15.18 12.58 10.26
CA GLY A 59 14.15 13.28 11.02
C GLY A 59 12.89 13.58 10.23
N ALA A 60 12.08 14.50 10.74
CA ALA A 60 10.87 14.95 10.08
C ALA A 60 11.23 15.60 8.72
N GLY A 61 10.71 15.03 7.63
CA GLY A 61 11.00 15.49 6.27
C GLY A 61 12.02 14.63 5.50
N TYR A 62 12.68 13.68 6.13
CA TYR A 62 13.64 12.77 5.47
C TYR A 62 13.07 12.16 4.19
N GLY A 63 11.85 11.61 4.26
CA GLY A 63 11.23 10.94 3.11
C GLY A 63 11.04 11.87 1.91
N LYS A 64 10.67 13.13 2.14
CA LYS A 64 10.52 14.12 1.07
C LYS A 64 11.87 14.47 0.48
N CYS A 65 12.87 14.78 1.32
CA CYS A 65 14.23 15.06 0.89
C CYS A 65 14.80 13.90 0.08
N PHE A 66 14.66 12.66 0.56
CA PHE A 66 15.14 11.47 -0.14
C PHE A 66 14.59 11.39 -1.57
N ILE A 67 13.30 11.66 -1.77
CA ILE A 67 12.67 11.62 -3.09
C ILE A 67 13.15 12.78 -3.96
N GLU A 68 13.32 13.97 -3.39
CA GLU A 68 13.82 15.15 -4.12
C GLU A 68 15.25 14.92 -4.60
N GLU A 69 16.13 14.39 -3.76
CA GLU A 69 17.52 14.07 -4.15
C GLU A 69 17.58 12.86 -5.10
N MET A 70 16.76 11.83 -4.87
CA MET A 70 16.66 10.66 -5.76
C MET A 70 16.35 11.06 -7.21
N ALA A 71 15.60 12.14 -7.44
CA ALA A 71 15.25 12.61 -8.77
C ALA A 71 16.45 13.06 -9.60
N ASN A 72 17.63 13.26 -8.99
CA ASN A 72 18.86 13.59 -9.69
C ASN A 72 19.56 12.35 -10.29
N PHE A 73 19.23 11.16 -9.80
CA PHE A 73 19.95 9.91 -10.12
C PHE A 73 19.04 8.84 -10.74
N ALA A 74 17.77 8.82 -10.37
CA ALA A 74 16.84 7.74 -10.69
C ALA A 74 15.95 8.05 -11.90
N PRO A 75 15.43 7.02 -12.60
CA PRO A 75 14.38 7.19 -13.59
C PRO A 75 13.11 7.84 -12.99
N SER A 76 12.38 8.59 -13.84
CA SER A 76 11.14 9.27 -13.42
C SER A 76 10.08 8.31 -12.84
N GLU A 77 9.97 7.10 -13.38
CA GLU A 77 9.07 6.06 -12.92
C GLU A 77 9.43 5.56 -11.52
N ALA A 78 10.72 5.44 -11.21
CA ALA A 78 11.20 5.08 -9.88
C ALA A 78 10.88 6.19 -8.85
N VAL A 79 11.04 7.46 -9.25
CA VAL A 79 10.68 8.61 -8.41
C VAL A 79 9.17 8.64 -8.15
N ALA A 80 8.35 8.43 -9.18
CA ALA A 80 6.90 8.37 -9.05
C ALA A 80 6.44 7.24 -8.12
N PHE A 81 7.05 6.05 -8.23
CA PHE A 81 6.80 4.95 -7.31
C PHE A 81 7.14 5.35 -5.87
N SER A 82 8.31 5.94 -5.63
CA SER A 82 8.75 6.36 -4.29
C SER A 82 7.83 7.41 -3.68
N GLN A 83 7.29 8.33 -4.48
CA GLN A 83 6.28 9.31 -4.05
C GLN A 83 4.98 8.62 -3.63
N SER A 84 4.48 7.69 -4.44
CA SER A 84 3.27 6.92 -4.15
C SER A 84 3.43 6.08 -2.89
N LEU A 85 4.59 5.45 -2.72
CA LEU A 85 4.93 4.67 -1.52
C LEU A 85 4.96 5.54 -0.27
N LEU A 86 5.58 6.73 -0.34
CA LEU A 86 5.64 7.66 0.79
C LEU A 86 4.25 8.11 1.24
N LEU A 87 3.35 8.39 0.30
CA LEU A 87 1.96 8.79 0.60
C LEU A 87 1.20 7.70 1.35
N GLN A 88 1.47 6.44 1.05
CA GLN A 88 0.78 5.30 1.67
C GLN A 88 1.46 4.81 2.96
N ASN A 89 2.76 5.06 3.12
CA ASN A 89 3.57 4.45 4.18
C ASN A 89 3.90 5.39 5.35
N SER A 90 3.10 6.44 5.56
CA SER A 90 3.16 7.33 6.74
C SER A 90 4.56 7.88 7.08
N SER A 91 5.30 8.35 6.08
CA SER A 91 6.62 9.01 6.21
C SER A 91 7.88 8.15 5.98
N ARG A 92 7.76 6.88 5.60
CA ARG A 92 8.94 6.08 5.25
C ARG A 92 9.15 6.07 3.74
N ALA A 93 10.14 6.81 3.25
CA ALA A 93 10.55 6.76 1.85
C ALA A 93 11.35 5.50 1.54
N GLY A 94 11.19 5.01 0.33
CA GLY A 94 11.91 3.85 -0.19
C GLY A 94 11.79 3.80 -1.70
N TYR A 95 12.52 2.90 -2.33
CA TYR A 95 12.49 2.69 -3.76
C TYR A 95 12.26 1.22 -4.12
N LEU A 96 11.70 0.99 -5.30
CA LEU A 96 11.46 -0.36 -5.81
C LEU A 96 12.79 -0.96 -6.28
N LYS A 97 13.26 -2.01 -5.60
CA LYS A 97 14.51 -2.71 -5.90
C LYS A 97 14.30 -3.88 -6.88
N ASP A 98 13.14 -4.50 -6.82
CA ASP A 98 12.78 -5.63 -7.69
C ASP A 98 11.26 -5.69 -7.86
N LEU A 99 10.82 -6.18 -9.01
CA LEU A 99 9.42 -6.38 -9.34
C LEU A 99 9.23 -7.78 -9.90
N ARG A 100 8.32 -8.54 -9.31
CA ARG A 100 8.00 -9.91 -9.71
C ARG A 100 6.57 -10.00 -10.14
N GLU A 101 6.38 -10.27 -11.41
CA GLU A 101 5.07 -10.55 -11.96
C GLU A 101 4.49 -11.81 -11.34
N ALA A 102 3.24 -11.72 -10.88
CA ALA A 102 2.60 -12.80 -10.14
C ALA A 102 1.12 -13.01 -10.53
N GLY A 103 0.60 -12.25 -11.47
CA GLY A 103 -0.76 -12.38 -11.98
C GLY A 103 -1.49 -11.06 -12.10
N SER A 104 -2.66 -10.93 -11.48
CA SER A 104 -3.41 -9.67 -11.45
C SER A 104 -2.83 -8.63 -10.47
N VAL A 105 -1.99 -9.08 -9.58
CA VAL A 105 -1.24 -8.27 -8.61
C VAL A 105 0.17 -8.83 -8.54
N ASP A 106 1.16 -7.96 -8.47
CA ASP A 106 2.56 -8.28 -8.49
C ASP A 106 3.22 -8.06 -7.13
N LEU A 107 4.40 -8.66 -6.94
CA LEU A 107 5.21 -8.47 -5.73
C LEU A 107 6.33 -7.47 -6.00
N GLY A 108 6.31 -6.33 -5.32
CA GLY A 108 7.40 -5.36 -5.27
C GLY A 108 8.29 -5.60 -4.06
N ILE A 109 9.60 -5.55 -4.25
CA ILE A 109 10.60 -5.55 -3.20
C ILE A 109 11.11 -4.13 -3.06
N VAL A 110 10.91 -3.55 -1.88
CA VAL A 110 11.26 -2.16 -1.60
C VAL A 110 12.50 -2.12 -0.70
N ALA A 111 13.43 -1.26 -1.02
CA ALA A 111 14.52 -0.88 -0.14
C ALA A 111 14.18 0.43 0.56
N TYR A 112 14.33 0.45 1.87
CA TYR A 112 14.14 1.63 2.73
C TYR A 112 15.50 2.05 3.27
N PRO A 113 16.10 3.14 2.76
CA PRO A 113 17.36 3.64 3.24
C PRO A 113 17.32 4.01 4.71
N ALA A 114 18.42 3.74 5.40
CA ALA A 114 18.65 4.08 6.79
C ALA A 114 20.09 4.54 6.98
N ALA A 115 20.40 5.20 8.08
CA ALA A 115 21.75 5.73 8.36
C ALA A 115 22.86 4.66 8.34
N THR A 116 22.53 3.39 8.53
CA THR A 116 23.49 2.26 8.56
C THR A 116 23.24 1.24 7.43
N GLY A 117 22.76 1.70 6.27
CA GLY A 117 22.42 0.84 5.15
C GLY A 117 20.95 0.92 4.77
N PHE A 118 20.34 -0.21 4.45
CA PHE A 118 18.91 -0.24 4.13
C PHE A 118 18.25 -1.49 4.70
N THR A 119 16.94 -1.38 4.94
CA THR A 119 16.08 -2.52 5.24
C THR A 119 15.21 -2.83 4.03
N GLN A 120 14.75 -4.07 3.91
CA GLN A 120 13.85 -4.47 2.84
C GLN A 120 12.44 -4.69 3.36
N GLY A 121 11.47 -4.42 2.51
CA GLY A 121 10.06 -4.69 2.73
C GLY A 121 9.40 -5.22 1.47
N TRP A 122 8.21 -5.78 1.60
CA TRP A 122 7.40 -6.21 0.48
C TRP A 122 6.16 -5.33 0.34
N VAL A 123 5.82 -5.07 -0.90
CA VAL A 123 4.55 -4.42 -1.27
C VAL A 123 3.87 -5.24 -2.36
N LEU A 124 2.55 -5.27 -2.35
CA LEU A 124 1.77 -5.85 -3.43
C LEU A 124 1.31 -4.70 -4.32
N VAL A 125 1.61 -4.78 -5.60
CA VAL A 125 1.45 -3.67 -6.55
C VAL A 125 0.58 -4.08 -7.74
N ASN A 126 0.15 -3.09 -8.54
CA ASN A 126 -0.69 -3.30 -9.72
C ASN A 126 -2.11 -3.79 -9.40
N GLY A 127 -2.54 -3.65 -8.14
CA GLY A 127 -3.91 -3.92 -7.71
C GLY A 127 -4.69 -2.64 -7.44
N THR A 128 -5.80 -2.77 -6.73
CA THR A 128 -6.56 -1.65 -6.21
C THR A 128 -6.73 -1.83 -4.69
N PRO A 129 -6.12 -0.98 -3.85
CA PRO A 129 -5.27 0.17 -4.22
C PRO A 129 -3.98 -0.26 -4.95
N ALA A 130 -3.37 0.69 -5.65
CA ALA A 130 -2.19 0.45 -6.49
C ALA A 130 -0.99 -0.13 -5.73
N ILE A 131 -0.87 0.16 -4.43
CA ILE A 131 0.14 -0.40 -3.53
C ILE A 131 -0.54 -0.88 -2.25
N VAL A 132 -0.24 -2.09 -1.81
CA VAL A 132 -0.61 -2.63 -0.48
C VAL A 132 0.69 -2.98 0.26
N ASN A 133 0.99 -2.23 1.32
CA ASN A 133 2.15 -2.53 2.15
C ASN A 133 1.85 -3.70 3.09
N VAL A 134 2.45 -4.86 2.85
CA VAL A 134 2.23 -6.04 3.70
C VAL A 134 2.86 -5.90 5.08
N ASP A 135 3.80 -4.96 5.27
CA ASP A 135 4.44 -4.72 6.56
C ASP A 135 3.63 -3.75 7.45
N ASP A 136 2.50 -3.24 6.95
CA ASP A 136 1.52 -2.52 7.77
C ASP A 136 0.67 -3.50 8.59
N LEU A 137 1.08 -3.72 9.83
CA LEU A 137 0.38 -4.61 10.75
C LEU A 137 -1.07 -4.20 11.07
N THR A 138 -1.48 -2.98 10.71
CA THR A 138 -2.87 -2.53 10.91
C THR A 138 -3.83 -3.17 9.92
N LEU A 139 -3.34 -3.68 8.80
CA LEU A 139 -4.12 -4.43 7.82
C LEU A 139 -4.49 -5.85 8.30
N LEU A 140 -3.79 -6.35 9.33
CA LEU A 140 -3.93 -7.72 9.77
C LEU A 140 -5.11 -7.88 10.74
N PRO A 141 -5.94 -8.92 10.61
CA PRO A 141 -7.02 -9.23 11.52
C PRO A 141 -6.48 -9.87 12.82
N GLN A 142 -5.69 -9.12 13.60
CA GLN A 142 -5.08 -9.60 14.84
C GLN A 142 -6.09 -10.23 15.82
N PRO A 143 -7.33 -9.71 15.98
CA PRO A 143 -8.33 -10.36 16.83
C PRO A 143 -8.71 -11.79 16.39
N ALA A 144 -8.57 -12.14 15.11
CA ALA A 144 -8.79 -13.50 14.64
C ALA A 144 -7.65 -14.42 15.04
N MET A 145 -6.39 -13.96 14.92
CA MET A 145 -5.20 -14.67 15.40
C MET A 145 -5.24 -14.88 16.92
N GLU A 146 -5.62 -13.83 17.66
CA GLU A 146 -5.67 -13.88 19.13
C GLU A 146 -6.68 -14.92 19.67
N LYS A 147 -7.68 -15.31 18.89
CA LYS A 147 -8.64 -16.38 19.24
C LYS A 147 -8.13 -17.78 18.92
N ASP A 148 -7.02 -17.89 18.19
CA ASP A 148 -6.46 -19.19 17.82
C ASP A 148 -5.95 -19.94 19.07
N PRO A 149 -6.28 -21.24 19.25
CA PRO A 149 -5.85 -22.03 20.41
C PRO A 149 -4.32 -22.09 20.57
N GLN A 150 -3.56 -22.13 19.47
CA GLN A 150 -2.09 -22.13 19.53
C GLN A 150 -1.56 -20.79 20.03
N PHE A 151 -2.16 -19.67 19.59
CA PHE A 151 -1.79 -18.34 20.10
C PHE A 151 -2.05 -18.25 21.61
N GLN A 152 -3.22 -18.73 22.06
CA GLN A 152 -3.56 -18.72 23.48
C GLN A 152 -2.59 -19.57 24.31
N ALA A 153 -2.22 -20.76 23.81
CA ALA A 153 -1.22 -21.61 24.47
C ALA A 153 0.16 -20.93 24.55
N LEU A 154 0.58 -20.25 23.47
CA LEU A 154 1.84 -19.49 23.45
C LEU A 154 1.79 -18.33 24.44
N ARG A 155 0.69 -17.59 24.54
CA ARG A 155 0.54 -16.46 25.47
C ARG A 155 0.61 -16.86 26.95
N VAL A 156 0.25 -18.08 27.30
CA VAL A 156 0.46 -18.58 28.66
C VAL A 156 1.95 -18.64 29.01
N LYS A 157 2.79 -19.04 28.04
CA LYS A 157 4.25 -19.15 28.22
C LYS A 157 4.96 -17.82 27.98
N TYR A 158 4.44 -17.00 27.07
CA TYR A 158 5.00 -15.72 26.63
C TYR A 158 3.94 -14.62 26.72
N PRO A 159 3.70 -14.04 27.91
CA PRO A 159 2.55 -13.16 28.14
C PRO A 159 2.54 -11.86 27.32
N ARG A 160 3.70 -11.40 26.84
CA ARG A 160 3.86 -10.17 26.04
C ARG A 160 4.08 -10.44 24.56
N LEU A 161 3.68 -11.62 24.10
CA LEU A 161 3.80 -12.02 22.70
C LEU A 161 3.11 -11.04 21.76
N ARG A 162 3.82 -10.63 20.71
CA ARG A 162 3.29 -9.72 19.67
C ARG A 162 3.77 -10.14 18.28
N LEU A 163 3.04 -9.67 17.26
CA LEU A 163 3.47 -9.74 15.86
C LEU A 163 4.61 -8.77 15.60
N VAL A 164 5.57 -9.21 14.81
CA VAL A 164 6.70 -8.41 14.34
C VAL A 164 6.98 -8.74 12.87
N VAL A 165 7.30 -7.72 12.09
CA VAL A 165 7.82 -7.89 10.73
C VAL A 165 9.26 -8.40 10.85
N GLU A 166 9.54 -9.53 10.22
CA GLU A 166 10.90 -10.10 10.18
C GLU A 166 11.59 -9.63 8.89
N GLU A 167 12.39 -8.58 9.00
CA GLU A 167 13.04 -7.95 7.85
C GLU A 167 13.89 -8.95 7.03
N ALA A 168 14.57 -9.88 7.69
CA ALA A 168 15.35 -10.93 7.02
C ALA A 168 14.48 -11.83 6.12
N ALA A 169 13.21 -12.00 6.46
CA ALA A 169 12.26 -12.77 5.64
C ALA A 169 11.72 -11.98 4.43
N ARG A 170 12.06 -10.69 4.31
CA ARG A 170 11.68 -9.81 3.20
C ARG A 170 12.78 -9.64 2.14
N SER A 171 13.80 -10.49 2.16
CA SER A 171 14.90 -10.40 1.21
C SER A 171 14.45 -10.66 -0.22
N ALA A 172 15.21 -10.14 -1.18
CA ALA A 172 14.97 -10.35 -2.60
C ALA A 172 15.08 -11.83 -3.02
N ASP A 173 15.74 -12.67 -2.23
CA ASP A 173 15.90 -14.10 -2.53
C ASP A 173 14.66 -14.93 -2.12
N ILE A 174 13.75 -14.34 -1.34
CA ILE A 174 12.58 -15.02 -0.83
C ILE A 174 11.33 -14.54 -1.59
N THR A 175 10.50 -15.47 -2.01
CA THR A 175 9.18 -15.20 -2.60
C THR A 175 8.12 -15.81 -1.70
N PRO A 176 7.12 -15.04 -1.25
CA PRO A 176 6.02 -15.60 -0.47
C PRO A 176 5.23 -16.60 -1.32
N PRO A 177 4.64 -17.61 -0.73
CA PRO A 177 3.72 -18.49 -1.45
C PRO A 177 2.55 -17.69 -2.04
N ILE A 178 2.30 -17.90 -3.33
CA ILE A 178 1.19 -17.28 -4.06
C ILE A 178 0.21 -18.40 -4.44
N LEU A 179 -1.01 -18.28 -3.95
CA LEU A 179 -2.05 -19.27 -4.16
C LEU A 179 -3.09 -18.73 -5.14
N ALA A 180 -3.36 -19.48 -6.20
CA ALA A 180 -4.53 -19.27 -7.02
C ALA A 180 -5.77 -19.70 -6.23
N LEU A 181 -6.65 -18.75 -5.95
CA LEU A 181 -7.99 -19.01 -5.46
C LEU A 181 -8.91 -19.18 -6.66
N GLY A 182 -10.05 -19.83 -6.50
CA GLY A 182 -10.98 -20.04 -7.63
C GLY A 182 -11.31 -18.72 -8.39
N GLU A 183 -11.71 -18.85 -9.64
CA GLU A 183 -12.18 -17.74 -10.49
C GLU A 183 -11.12 -16.66 -10.79
N GLY A 184 -9.83 -16.98 -10.75
CA GLY A 184 -8.75 -16.04 -11.06
C GLY A 184 -8.37 -15.13 -9.88
N SER A 185 -8.95 -15.33 -8.70
CA SER A 185 -8.53 -14.65 -7.47
C SER A 185 -7.17 -15.14 -7.00
N GLN A 186 -6.44 -14.29 -6.29
CA GLN A 186 -5.05 -14.50 -5.89
C GLN A 186 -4.87 -14.24 -4.40
N ARG A 187 -4.00 -15.04 -3.74
CA ARG A 187 -3.63 -14.85 -2.34
C ARG A 187 -2.12 -14.90 -2.18
N PHE A 188 -1.55 -13.88 -1.57
CA PHE A 188 -0.18 -13.90 -1.08
C PHE A 188 -0.19 -14.34 0.38
N VAL A 189 0.63 -15.34 0.70
CA VAL A 189 0.73 -15.83 2.09
C VAL A 189 1.99 -15.27 2.71
N ILE A 190 1.82 -14.42 3.72
CA ILE A 190 2.91 -13.70 4.39
C ILE A 190 3.03 -14.16 5.82
N ASP A 191 4.24 -14.51 6.22
CA ASP A 191 4.55 -14.90 7.60
C ASP A 191 5.11 -13.72 8.39
N TYR A 192 4.71 -13.66 9.66
CA TYR A 192 5.16 -12.67 10.63
C TYR A 192 5.64 -13.39 11.89
N ALA A 193 6.74 -12.92 12.45
CA ALA A 193 7.25 -13.48 13.69
C ALA A 193 6.33 -13.18 14.87
N LEU A 194 6.17 -14.14 15.75
CA LEU A 194 5.61 -13.97 17.08
C LEU A 194 6.75 -13.99 18.08
N GLN A 195 7.00 -12.85 18.73
CA GLN A 195 8.10 -12.70 19.69
C GLN A 195 7.73 -11.79 20.86
N GLU A 196 8.45 -11.89 21.96
CA GLU A 196 8.35 -10.94 23.06
C GLU A 196 9.06 -9.63 22.72
N PRO A 197 8.63 -8.49 23.30
CA PRO A 197 9.18 -7.17 23.01
C PRO A 197 10.55 -6.96 23.66
N CYS A 198 11.54 -7.71 23.27
CA CYS A 198 12.93 -7.48 23.63
C CYS A 198 13.79 -7.47 22.34
N GLN A 199 14.89 -6.73 22.37
CA GLN A 199 15.72 -6.50 21.19
C GLN A 199 16.39 -7.76 20.64
N THR A 200 16.65 -8.75 21.51
CA THR A 200 17.32 -9.99 21.15
C THR A 200 16.47 -11.24 21.36
N CYS A 201 15.17 -11.08 21.67
CA CYS A 201 14.29 -12.23 21.80
C CYS A 201 14.08 -12.87 20.42
N PRO A 202 14.30 -14.18 20.32
CA PRO A 202 14.01 -14.88 19.09
C PRO A 202 12.51 -15.03 18.90
N ALA A 203 12.09 -15.20 17.65
CA ALA A 203 10.75 -15.64 17.34
C ALA A 203 10.48 -17.00 18.01
N VAL A 204 9.29 -17.18 18.54
CA VAL A 204 8.82 -18.45 19.16
C VAL A 204 7.85 -19.20 18.23
N ALA A 205 7.27 -18.50 17.29
CA ALA A 205 6.36 -19.03 16.28
C ALA A 205 6.25 -18.04 15.12
N HIS A 206 5.64 -18.48 14.01
CA HIS A 206 5.19 -17.61 12.93
C HIS A 206 3.66 -17.65 12.82
N ALA A 207 3.07 -16.47 12.55
CA ALA A 207 1.67 -16.34 12.19
C ALA A 207 1.58 -16.05 10.69
N SER A 208 0.85 -16.88 9.94
CA SER A 208 0.63 -16.72 8.51
C SER A 208 -0.67 -15.95 8.26
N PHE A 209 -0.60 -14.96 7.38
CA PHE A 209 -1.77 -14.21 6.89
C PHE A 209 -1.83 -14.25 5.36
N GLY A 210 -3.04 -14.37 4.84
CA GLY A 210 -3.31 -14.32 3.40
C GLY A 210 -3.84 -12.94 3.00
N PHE A 211 -3.18 -12.29 2.06
CA PHE A 211 -3.65 -11.06 1.43
C PHE A 211 -4.41 -11.43 0.16
N ASP A 212 -5.73 -11.24 0.18
CA ASP A 212 -6.63 -11.71 -0.87
C ASP A 212 -6.93 -10.61 -1.88
N PHE A 213 -6.87 -10.98 -3.15
CA PHE A 213 -7.26 -10.13 -4.28
C PHE A 213 -8.28 -10.86 -5.16
N ASP A 214 -9.25 -10.11 -5.68
CA ASP A 214 -10.19 -10.65 -6.65
C ASP A 214 -9.57 -10.70 -8.08
N PRO A 215 -10.29 -11.27 -9.08
CA PRO A 215 -9.77 -11.37 -10.44
C PRO A 215 -9.44 -10.04 -11.11
N ALA A 216 -10.01 -8.94 -10.61
CA ALA A 216 -9.73 -7.58 -11.08
C ALA A 216 -8.59 -6.90 -10.29
N GLY A 217 -7.84 -7.63 -9.47
CA GLY A 217 -6.76 -7.10 -8.66
C GLY A 217 -7.21 -6.26 -7.46
N ARG A 218 -8.49 -6.26 -7.08
CA ARG A 218 -8.96 -5.47 -5.94
C ARG A 218 -8.68 -6.19 -4.63
N PHE A 219 -8.03 -5.50 -3.71
CA PHE A 219 -7.73 -6.01 -2.37
C PHE A 219 -9.01 -6.28 -1.57
N ARG A 220 -9.15 -7.49 -1.07
CA ARG A 220 -10.29 -7.98 -0.29
C ARG A 220 -10.00 -8.09 1.21
N GLY A 221 -8.82 -7.64 1.62
CA GLY A 221 -8.37 -7.66 3.00
C GLY A 221 -7.44 -8.83 3.31
N ALA A 222 -6.82 -8.76 4.48
CA ALA A 222 -5.99 -9.84 5.00
C ALA A 222 -6.83 -10.83 5.81
N LYS A 223 -6.44 -12.12 5.80
CA LYS A 223 -7.07 -13.19 6.58
C LYS A 223 -6.02 -13.94 7.37
N PHE A 224 -6.29 -14.18 8.63
CA PHE A 224 -5.49 -15.10 9.44
C PHE A 224 -5.62 -16.52 8.88
N ILE A 225 -4.50 -17.23 8.75
CA ILE A 225 -4.46 -18.62 8.23
C ILE A 225 -4.13 -19.59 9.35
N LYS A 226 -2.97 -19.42 9.99
CA LYS A 226 -2.47 -20.36 11.02
C LYS A 226 -1.34 -19.77 11.84
N ILE A 227 -1.02 -20.45 12.92
CA ILE A 227 0.25 -20.31 13.64
C ILE A 227 1.08 -21.57 13.42
N ALA A 228 2.37 -21.41 13.22
CA ALA A 228 3.36 -22.48 13.16
C ALA A 228 4.38 -22.25 14.26
N SER A 229 4.43 -23.15 15.26
CA SER A 229 5.45 -23.12 16.30
C SER A 229 6.82 -23.42 15.70
N LEU A 230 7.84 -22.73 16.16
CA LEU A 230 9.23 -23.08 15.88
C LEU A 230 9.62 -24.12 16.93
N ASP A 231 9.66 -25.38 16.51
CA ASP A 231 10.17 -26.47 17.35
C ASP A 231 11.65 -26.20 17.64
N ARG A 232 11.97 -26.01 18.90
CA ARG A 232 13.33 -25.87 19.42
C ARG A 232 13.64 -27.01 20.39
#